data_c01defd9add46ae9a837ce6aebad324d
#
_entry.id   c01defd9add46ae9a837ce6aebad324d
#
_cell.length_a   1.000
_cell.length_b   1.000
_cell.length_c   1.000
_cell.angle_alpha   90.00
_cell.angle_beta   90.00
_cell.angle_gamma   90.00
#
_symmetry.space_group_name_H-M   'P 1'
#
loop_
_entity.id
_entity.type
_entity.pdbx_description
1 polymer ?
#
loop_
_entity_poly.entity_id
_entity_poly.type
_entity_poly.pdbx_seq_one_letter_code
_entity_poly.pdbx_strand_id
1 'polypeptide(L)'
;MEGTVGPSMAGAGSDPTWCSSRYTDWNLHVFGLSLGTRTLPSAPVAGLKSLVLPVEYIRCVETRYILQHLDVRPGQRVLDIGSPKLLSLFLAVRLRAEVHATDLVDYFFERYDHYSRVALGSERRRYVMRREDARHLTYPSGHFDRVFSISAIEHIPDEGDSVAIKEIARVLAPGGTACLTVPWSDRGYLEEFKQRGDPDAYWAPGAGERVFFQRAYDRQTLEGRLLRPSGLSLVDLSFWGERTIPVEHAILNRRIPRVVRMLAYPAHVGLARLFLRRLTETEPSQKKVACFTMSKARA
;
A
#
# COMPACT_ATOMS: atom_id res chain seq x y z
N MET A 1 17.55 -16.35 41.84
CA MET A 1 17.64 -15.87 40.45
C MET A 1 16.22 -15.94 39.89
N GLU A 2 15.49 -14.85 40.08
CA GLU A 2 14.11 -14.75 39.58
C GLU A 2 14.16 -14.29 38.13
N GLY A 3 13.65 -15.15 37.24
CA GLY A 3 13.50 -14.83 35.84
C GLY A 3 12.37 -13.83 35.62
N THR A 4 12.66 -12.66 35.13
CA THR A 4 11.68 -11.67 34.67
C THR A 4 10.92 -12.23 33.47
N VAL A 5 9.72 -12.71 33.74
CA VAL A 5 8.73 -13.05 32.70
C VAL A 5 8.28 -11.73 32.08
N GLY A 6 8.60 -11.54 30.78
CA GLY A 6 8.10 -10.41 30.03
C GLY A 6 6.56 -10.39 29.97
N PRO A 7 5.91 -9.23 29.76
CA PRO A 7 4.47 -9.09 29.88
C PRO A 7 3.74 -10.04 28.92
N SER A 8 2.89 -10.87 29.52
CA SER A 8 1.99 -11.80 28.83
C SER A 8 1.11 -11.04 27.82
N MET A 9 1.18 -11.43 26.56
CA MET A 9 0.42 -10.87 25.43
C MET A 9 -1.04 -11.37 25.38
N ALA A 10 -1.59 -11.85 26.47
CA ALA A 10 -2.91 -12.50 26.55
C ALA A 10 -4.05 -11.54 26.92
N GLY A 11 -4.06 -10.31 26.47
CA GLY A 11 -5.11 -9.34 26.80
C GLY A 11 -5.55 -8.37 25.69
N ALA A 12 -5.00 -8.49 24.49
CA ALA A 12 -5.18 -7.47 23.44
C ALA A 12 -6.46 -7.58 22.60
N GLY A 13 -7.43 -8.41 22.97
CA GLY A 13 -8.58 -8.75 22.13
C GLY A 13 -9.87 -7.93 22.33
N SER A 14 -10.00 -7.10 23.34
CA SER A 14 -11.28 -6.46 23.71
C SER A 14 -11.26 -4.95 23.91
N ASP A 15 -10.12 -4.28 23.78
CA ASP A 15 -10.04 -2.83 23.90
C ASP A 15 -10.54 -2.17 22.60
N PRO A 16 -11.68 -1.45 22.60
CA PRO A 16 -12.24 -0.79 21.41
C PRO A 16 -11.34 0.28 20.82
N THR A 17 -10.32 0.72 21.53
CA THR A 17 -9.32 1.70 21.06
C THR A 17 -8.20 1.05 20.24
N TRP A 18 -8.14 -0.27 20.16
CA TRP A 18 -7.10 -0.99 19.43
C TRP A 18 -7.43 -1.04 17.94
N CYS A 19 -6.87 -0.11 17.16
CA CYS A 19 -7.09 0.01 15.72
C CYS A 19 -5.86 0.52 14.98
N SER A 20 -5.89 0.49 13.65
CA SER A 20 -4.75 0.90 12.79
C SER A 20 -4.39 2.38 12.93
N SER A 21 -5.33 3.24 13.27
CA SER A 21 -5.10 4.69 13.41
C SER A 21 -4.13 5.08 14.54
N ARG A 22 -3.80 4.16 15.44
CA ARG A 22 -2.75 4.34 16.45
C ARG A 22 -1.33 4.28 15.89
N TYR A 23 -1.19 3.79 14.67
CA TYR A 23 0.11 3.56 14.03
C TYR A 23 0.37 4.58 12.93
N THR A 24 1.65 4.77 12.64
CA THR A 24 2.16 5.66 11.60
C THR A 24 3.13 4.95 10.68
N ASP A 25 3.57 5.63 9.62
CA ASP A 25 4.68 5.20 8.77
C ASP A 25 5.96 4.87 9.55
N TRP A 26 6.21 5.57 10.69
CA TRP A 26 7.34 5.25 11.55
C TRP A 26 7.23 3.87 12.20
N ASN A 27 6.05 3.51 12.69
CA ASN A 27 5.84 2.18 13.26
C ASN A 27 6.04 1.09 12.19
N LEU A 28 5.60 1.35 10.96
CA LEU A 28 5.82 0.45 9.83
C LEU A 28 7.31 0.34 9.48
N HIS A 29 8.04 1.47 9.49
CA HIS A 29 9.48 1.50 9.27
C HIS A 29 10.23 0.66 10.31
N VAL A 30 9.96 0.90 11.61
CA VAL A 30 10.57 0.13 12.71
C VAL A 30 10.21 -1.36 12.63
N PHE A 31 8.98 -1.68 12.24
CA PHE A 31 8.56 -3.06 11.99
C PHE A 31 9.39 -3.70 10.86
N GLY A 32 9.60 -2.99 9.76
CA GLY A 32 10.44 -3.46 8.65
C GLY A 32 11.88 -3.69 9.05
N LEU A 33 12.48 -2.81 9.87
CA LEU A 33 13.83 -3.00 10.42
C LEU A 33 13.90 -4.26 11.32
N SER A 34 12.95 -4.42 12.24
CA SER A 34 12.85 -5.60 13.10
C SER A 34 12.65 -6.88 12.30
N LEU A 35 11.84 -6.84 11.25
CA LEU A 35 11.65 -7.96 10.34
C LEU A 35 12.95 -8.31 9.61
N GLY A 36 13.69 -7.30 9.15
CA GLY A 36 14.99 -7.45 8.50
C GLY A 36 16.00 -8.15 9.37
N THR A 37 16.18 -7.69 10.63
CA THR A 37 17.11 -8.31 11.57
C THR A 37 16.77 -9.77 11.87
N ARG A 38 15.49 -10.10 12.04
CA ARG A 38 15.01 -11.46 12.31
C ARG A 38 15.12 -12.38 11.08
N THR A 39 15.07 -11.83 9.89
CA THR A 39 15.14 -12.57 8.62
C THR A 39 16.58 -12.81 8.17
N LEU A 40 17.52 -11.93 8.58
CA LEU A 40 18.91 -11.93 8.10
C LEU A 40 19.60 -13.31 8.23
N PRO A 41 19.45 -14.08 9.34
CA PRO A 41 20.09 -15.37 9.49
C PRO A 41 19.60 -16.44 8.50
N SER A 42 18.33 -16.41 8.11
CA SER A 42 17.71 -17.44 7.27
C SER A 42 17.57 -17.03 5.80
N ALA A 43 17.53 -15.73 5.51
CA ALA A 43 17.44 -15.18 4.15
C ALA A 43 18.18 -13.82 4.08
N PRO A 44 19.54 -13.82 3.96
CA PRO A 44 20.36 -12.62 4.08
C PRO A 44 19.98 -11.50 3.11
N VAL A 45 19.72 -11.83 1.84
CA VAL A 45 19.34 -10.82 0.82
C VAL A 45 17.99 -10.17 1.15
N ALA A 46 17.01 -10.96 1.58
CA ALA A 46 15.70 -10.42 1.98
C ALA A 46 15.82 -9.58 3.25
N GLY A 47 16.55 -10.08 4.27
CA GLY A 47 16.83 -9.35 5.50
C GLY A 47 17.48 -8.00 5.23
N LEU A 48 18.53 -7.97 4.41
CA LEU A 48 19.24 -6.73 4.06
C LEU A 48 18.33 -5.75 3.31
N LYS A 49 17.52 -6.22 2.37
CA LYS A 49 16.54 -5.35 1.68
C LYS A 49 15.59 -4.67 2.66
N SER A 50 15.08 -5.40 3.65
CA SER A 50 14.18 -4.85 4.67
C SER A 50 14.88 -3.89 5.63
N LEU A 51 16.17 -4.10 5.92
CA LEU A 51 16.99 -3.20 6.75
C LEU A 51 17.33 -1.89 6.03
N VAL A 52 17.60 -1.95 4.73
CA VAL A 52 18.05 -0.77 3.96
C VAL A 52 16.89 0.12 3.57
N LEU A 53 15.78 -0.44 3.08
CA LEU A 53 14.62 0.31 2.61
C LEU A 53 13.31 -0.37 3.02
N PRO A 54 12.90 -0.26 4.29
CA PRO A 54 11.62 -0.80 4.72
C PRO A 54 10.43 -0.11 4.05
N VAL A 55 10.46 1.22 3.95
CA VAL A 55 9.39 2.06 3.38
C VAL A 55 10.01 3.12 2.48
N GLU A 56 9.56 3.19 1.25
CA GLU A 56 9.99 4.21 0.29
C GLU A 56 9.40 5.59 0.60
N TYR A 57 10.03 6.64 0.08
CA TYR A 57 9.73 8.03 0.38
C TYR A 57 8.24 8.40 0.24
N ILE A 58 7.64 8.23 -0.94
CA ILE A 58 6.23 8.56 -1.15
C ILE A 58 5.30 7.60 -0.41
N ARG A 59 5.71 6.33 -0.27
CA ARG A 59 4.95 5.31 0.47
C ARG A 59 4.74 5.65 1.94
N CYS A 60 5.58 6.54 2.52
CA CYS A 60 5.39 7.01 3.89
C CYS A 60 4.05 7.72 4.09
N VAL A 61 3.65 8.60 3.17
CA VAL A 61 2.35 9.30 3.30
C VAL A 61 1.18 8.41 2.94
N GLU A 62 1.32 7.56 1.92
CA GLU A 62 0.29 6.62 1.52
C GLU A 62 -0.01 5.61 2.61
N THR A 63 1.01 4.97 3.19
CA THR A 63 0.83 4.02 4.28
C THR A 63 0.29 4.68 5.55
N ARG A 64 0.73 5.91 5.86
CA ARG A 64 0.18 6.69 6.95
C ARG A 64 -1.30 6.96 6.75
N TYR A 65 -1.70 7.38 5.55
CA TYR A 65 -3.09 7.62 5.20
C TYR A 65 -3.93 6.35 5.41
N ILE A 66 -3.50 5.22 4.85
CA ILE A 66 -4.20 3.94 5.01
C ILE A 66 -4.34 3.57 6.50
N LEU A 67 -3.26 3.64 7.28
CA LEU A 67 -3.31 3.33 8.72
C LEU A 67 -4.32 4.20 9.47
N GLN A 68 -4.42 5.47 9.12
CA GLN A 68 -5.29 6.44 9.81
C GLN A 68 -6.76 6.34 9.41
N HIS A 69 -7.07 5.99 8.16
CA HIS A 69 -8.44 6.06 7.62
C HIS A 69 -9.10 4.69 7.40
N LEU A 70 -8.33 3.62 7.31
CA LEU A 70 -8.88 2.28 7.10
C LEU A 70 -9.55 1.72 8.36
N ASP A 71 -9.14 2.16 9.54
CA ASP A 71 -9.64 1.74 10.86
C ASP A 71 -9.70 0.22 11.03
N VAL A 72 -8.59 -0.47 10.75
CA VAL A 72 -8.48 -1.93 10.93
C VAL A 72 -8.44 -2.26 12.41
N ARG A 73 -9.26 -3.23 12.81
CA ARG A 73 -9.35 -3.76 14.18
C ARG A 73 -8.98 -5.24 14.22
N PRO A 74 -8.65 -5.78 15.42
CA PRO A 74 -8.36 -7.19 15.58
C PRO A 74 -9.48 -8.09 15.05
N GLY A 75 -9.09 -9.16 14.36
CA GLY A 75 -10.00 -10.15 13.81
C GLY A 75 -10.76 -9.77 12.55
N GLN A 76 -10.62 -8.54 12.05
CA GLN A 76 -11.23 -8.14 10.79
C GLN A 76 -10.53 -8.78 9.60
N ARG A 77 -11.30 -9.02 8.54
CA ARG A 77 -10.82 -9.49 7.24
C ARG A 77 -10.45 -8.30 6.37
N VAL A 78 -9.20 -8.27 5.93
CA VAL A 78 -8.61 -7.18 5.17
C VAL A 78 -8.12 -7.69 3.83
N LEU A 79 -8.48 -7.02 2.74
CA LEU A 79 -7.96 -7.26 1.40
C LEU A 79 -6.96 -6.17 1.03
N ASP A 80 -5.77 -6.58 0.62
CA ASP A 80 -4.75 -5.76 -0.01
C ASP A 80 -4.70 -6.06 -1.51
N ILE A 81 -4.88 -5.06 -2.36
CA ILE A 81 -4.83 -5.18 -3.82
C ILE A 81 -3.58 -4.50 -4.35
N GLY A 82 -2.59 -5.28 -4.77
CA GLY A 82 -1.40 -4.81 -5.48
C GLY A 82 -0.44 -3.90 -4.69
N SER A 83 -0.71 -3.64 -3.40
CA SER A 83 0.09 -2.71 -2.59
C SER A 83 1.46 -3.27 -2.19
N PRO A 84 2.39 -2.42 -1.72
CA PRO A 84 3.60 -2.88 -1.05
C PRO A 84 3.27 -3.72 0.19
N LYS A 85 3.68 -4.99 0.19
CA LYS A 85 3.21 -6.05 1.11
C LYS A 85 3.63 -5.90 2.58
N LEU A 86 4.53 -4.94 2.90
CA LEU A 86 4.95 -4.72 4.29
C LEU A 86 3.80 -4.26 5.18
N LEU A 87 2.91 -3.39 4.66
CA LEU A 87 1.74 -2.93 5.40
C LEU A 87 0.78 -4.09 5.70
N SER A 88 0.51 -4.94 4.73
CA SER A 88 -0.35 -6.12 4.88
C SER A 88 0.16 -7.05 5.99
N LEU A 89 1.46 -7.34 5.97
CA LEU A 89 2.08 -8.17 7.00
C LEU A 89 2.05 -7.47 8.38
N PHE A 90 2.27 -6.15 8.42
CA PHE A 90 2.17 -5.35 9.64
C PHE A 90 0.77 -5.44 10.27
N LEU A 91 -0.30 -5.32 9.47
CA LEU A 91 -1.68 -5.42 9.95
C LEU A 91 -1.97 -6.82 10.53
N ALA A 92 -1.51 -7.88 9.86
CA ALA A 92 -1.66 -9.25 10.35
C ALA A 92 -0.94 -9.48 11.68
N VAL A 93 0.29 -8.95 11.82
CA VAL A 93 1.13 -9.12 13.03
C VAL A 93 0.66 -8.23 14.19
N ARG A 94 0.48 -6.93 13.94
CA ARG A 94 0.23 -5.95 14.99
C ARG A 94 -1.22 -5.84 15.40
N LEU A 95 -2.14 -6.03 14.46
CA LEU A 95 -3.57 -5.92 14.73
C LEU A 95 -4.27 -7.29 14.76
N ARG A 96 -3.54 -8.38 14.52
CA ARG A 96 -4.13 -9.72 14.46
C ARG A 96 -5.29 -9.82 13.45
N ALA A 97 -5.25 -8.98 12.40
CA ALA A 97 -6.20 -9.03 11.30
C ALA A 97 -5.97 -10.27 10.44
N GLU A 98 -7.01 -10.76 9.79
CA GLU A 98 -6.91 -11.76 8.72
C GLU A 98 -6.68 -11.02 7.40
N VAL A 99 -5.47 -11.09 6.86
CA VAL A 99 -5.07 -10.29 5.71
C VAL A 99 -4.87 -11.16 4.49
N HIS A 100 -5.61 -10.87 3.43
CA HIS A 100 -5.42 -11.42 2.09
C HIS A 100 -4.66 -10.40 1.26
N ALA A 101 -3.39 -10.66 1.03
CA ALA A 101 -2.51 -9.82 0.21
C ALA A 101 -2.50 -10.37 -1.22
N THR A 102 -3.06 -9.61 -2.16
CA THR A 102 -3.22 -10.05 -3.56
C THR A 102 -2.35 -9.26 -4.52
N ASP A 103 -1.94 -9.90 -5.59
CA ASP A 103 -1.20 -9.27 -6.68
C ASP A 103 -1.41 -10.08 -7.98
N LEU A 104 -1.33 -9.42 -9.12
CA LEU A 104 -1.35 -10.10 -10.43
C LEU A 104 -0.04 -10.85 -10.70
N VAL A 105 1.07 -10.33 -10.15
CA VAL A 105 2.41 -10.89 -10.31
C VAL A 105 2.92 -11.50 -9.00
N ASP A 106 3.72 -12.54 -9.09
CA ASP A 106 4.22 -13.30 -7.95
C ASP A 106 5.59 -12.82 -7.42
N TYR A 107 6.10 -11.72 -7.96
CA TYR A 107 7.43 -11.16 -7.62
C TYR A 107 7.70 -11.04 -6.11
N PHE A 108 6.66 -10.75 -5.33
CA PHE A 108 6.79 -10.59 -3.87
C PHE A 108 6.52 -11.87 -3.08
N PHE A 109 5.95 -12.92 -3.69
CA PHE A 109 5.35 -14.05 -2.97
C PHE A 109 6.37 -14.81 -2.14
N GLU A 110 7.48 -15.25 -2.73
CA GLU A 110 8.51 -16.02 -2.02
C GLU A 110 9.06 -15.23 -0.81
N ARG A 111 9.40 -13.97 -1.02
CA ARG A 111 9.97 -13.12 0.02
C ARG A 111 8.99 -12.89 1.17
N TYR A 112 7.73 -12.56 0.89
CA TYR A 112 6.73 -12.28 1.92
C TYR A 112 6.16 -13.55 2.55
N ASP A 113 6.19 -14.68 1.85
CA ASP A 113 5.94 -15.97 2.46
C ASP A 113 7.01 -16.28 3.52
N HIS A 114 8.28 -16.04 3.22
CA HIS A 114 9.36 -16.17 4.19
C HIS A 114 9.19 -15.19 5.38
N TYR A 115 8.92 -13.91 5.10
CA TYR A 115 8.67 -12.91 6.13
C TYR A 115 7.49 -13.29 7.04
N SER A 116 6.42 -13.83 6.48
CA SER A 116 5.25 -14.25 7.25
C SER A 116 5.57 -15.41 8.21
N ARG A 117 6.41 -16.36 7.78
CA ARG A 117 6.90 -17.43 8.65
C ARG A 117 7.70 -16.87 9.84
N VAL A 118 8.62 -15.95 9.56
CA VAL A 118 9.47 -15.32 10.59
C VAL A 118 8.65 -14.46 11.56
N ALA A 119 7.63 -13.73 11.03
CA ALA A 119 6.87 -12.77 11.82
C ALA A 119 5.71 -13.38 12.62
N LEU A 120 5.00 -14.35 12.03
CA LEU A 120 3.76 -14.92 12.57
C LEU A 120 3.91 -16.33 13.18
N GLY A 121 4.92 -17.10 12.75
CA GLY A 121 5.11 -18.46 13.24
C GLY A 121 3.84 -19.32 13.06
N SER A 122 3.28 -19.83 14.14
CA SER A 122 2.05 -20.65 14.14
C SER A 122 0.79 -19.88 13.75
N GLU A 123 0.77 -18.55 13.83
CA GLU A 123 -0.36 -17.70 13.45
C GLU A 123 -0.34 -17.32 11.95
N ARG A 124 0.55 -17.92 11.15
CA ARG A 124 0.75 -17.62 9.73
C ARG A 124 -0.54 -17.65 8.90
N ARG A 125 -1.56 -18.42 9.29
CA ARG A 125 -2.88 -18.44 8.65
C ARG A 125 -3.57 -17.07 8.57
N ARG A 126 -3.13 -16.08 9.38
CA ARG A 126 -3.66 -14.70 9.34
C ARG A 126 -3.16 -13.90 8.15
N TYR A 127 -2.17 -14.39 7.43
CA TYR A 127 -1.60 -13.71 6.29
C TYR A 127 -1.56 -14.66 5.09
N VAL A 128 -2.41 -14.41 4.13
CA VAL A 128 -2.56 -15.23 2.93
C VAL A 128 -2.16 -14.40 1.73
N MET A 129 -1.19 -14.89 0.95
CA MET A 129 -0.86 -14.29 -0.34
C MET A 129 -1.52 -15.09 -1.46
N ARG A 130 -2.16 -14.38 -2.39
CA ARG A 130 -2.82 -14.98 -3.56
C ARG A 130 -2.53 -14.20 -4.82
N ARG A 131 -2.38 -14.92 -5.93
CA ARG A 131 -2.41 -14.33 -7.26
C ARG A 131 -3.86 -14.11 -7.65
N GLU A 132 -4.22 -12.83 -7.82
CA GLU A 132 -5.59 -12.39 -8.17
C GLU A 132 -5.51 -11.27 -9.20
N ASP A 133 -6.44 -11.27 -10.13
CA ASP A 133 -6.69 -10.11 -10.97
C ASP A 133 -7.73 -9.23 -10.31
N ALA A 134 -7.37 -7.98 -10.01
CA ALA A 134 -8.28 -7.04 -9.36
C ALA A 134 -9.58 -6.78 -10.13
N ARG A 135 -9.59 -7.09 -11.44
CA ARG A 135 -10.79 -6.98 -12.30
C ARG A 135 -11.77 -8.14 -12.11
N HIS A 136 -11.32 -9.26 -11.53
CA HIS A 136 -12.10 -10.50 -11.36
C HIS A 136 -11.66 -11.25 -10.10
N LEU A 137 -11.98 -10.66 -8.93
CA LEU A 137 -11.61 -11.26 -7.64
C LEU A 137 -12.40 -12.54 -7.36
N THR A 138 -11.71 -13.61 -6.96
CA THR A 138 -12.34 -14.91 -6.68
C THR A 138 -13.14 -14.95 -5.36
N TYR A 139 -13.14 -13.87 -4.60
CA TYR A 139 -13.84 -13.77 -3.32
C TYR A 139 -15.34 -13.51 -3.48
N PRO A 140 -16.19 -14.03 -2.57
CA PRO A 140 -17.61 -13.72 -2.58
C PRO A 140 -17.90 -12.25 -2.25
N SER A 141 -19.10 -11.79 -2.63
CA SER A 141 -19.57 -10.45 -2.28
C SER A 141 -19.63 -10.27 -0.76
N GLY A 142 -19.23 -9.09 -0.28
CA GLY A 142 -19.28 -8.75 1.14
C GLY A 142 -18.31 -9.53 2.03
N HIS A 143 -17.24 -10.08 1.46
CA HIS A 143 -16.30 -10.92 2.20
C HIS A 143 -15.38 -10.15 3.15
N PHE A 144 -14.97 -8.93 2.80
CA PHE A 144 -13.96 -8.16 3.54
C PHE A 144 -14.55 -6.98 4.29
N ASP A 145 -14.12 -6.80 5.54
CA ASP A 145 -14.47 -5.63 6.34
C ASP A 145 -13.72 -4.38 5.87
N ARG A 146 -12.50 -4.57 5.38
CA ARG A 146 -11.59 -3.50 4.95
C ARG A 146 -10.90 -3.89 3.64
N VAL A 147 -10.78 -2.93 2.73
CA VAL A 147 -10.02 -3.10 1.48
C VAL A 147 -9.07 -1.93 1.31
N PHE A 148 -7.86 -2.16 0.87
CA PHE A 148 -6.96 -1.09 0.48
C PHE A 148 -6.14 -1.41 -0.76
N SER A 149 -5.74 -0.33 -1.46
CA SER A 149 -4.83 -0.39 -2.59
C SER A 149 -3.92 0.84 -2.58
N ILE A 150 -2.62 0.63 -2.63
CA ILE A 150 -1.62 1.69 -2.63
C ILE A 150 -0.94 1.72 -3.99
N SER A 151 -1.25 2.74 -4.79
CA SER A 151 -0.66 2.97 -6.13
C SER A 151 -0.53 1.66 -6.92
N ALA A 152 -1.66 1.01 -7.19
CA ALA A 152 -1.71 -0.23 -7.94
C ALA A 152 -2.79 -0.23 -9.04
N ILE A 153 -3.99 0.26 -8.79
CA ILE A 153 -5.09 0.19 -9.76
C ILE A 153 -4.86 1.09 -10.99
N GLU A 154 -4.05 2.13 -10.86
CA GLU A 154 -3.64 2.99 -11.96
C GLU A 154 -2.82 2.28 -13.04
N HIS A 155 -2.24 1.14 -12.72
CA HIS A 155 -1.45 0.30 -13.64
C HIS A 155 -2.30 -0.66 -14.47
N ILE A 156 -3.59 -0.76 -14.22
CA ILE A 156 -4.48 -1.65 -14.97
C ILE A 156 -4.91 -0.93 -16.26
N PRO A 157 -4.56 -1.44 -17.44
CA PRO A 157 -4.83 -0.76 -18.72
C PRO A 157 -6.32 -0.63 -19.04
N ASP A 158 -6.63 0.15 -20.05
CA ASP A 158 -7.98 0.39 -20.58
C ASP A 158 -8.98 0.88 -19.51
N GLU A 159 -10.14 0.27 -19.38
CA GLU A 159 -11.12 0.51 -18.32
C GLU A 159 -10.91 -0.41 -17.09
N GLY A 160 -9.74 -1.04 -16.98
CA GLY A 160 -9.48 -2.03 -15.95
C GLY A 160 -9.50 -1.50 -14.52
N ASP A 161 -9.15 -0.24 -14.31
CA ASP A 161 -9.27 0.44 -13.02
C ASP A 161 -10.75 0.63 -12.61
N SER A 162 -11.62 0.98 -13.57
CA SER A 162 -13.08 1.09 -13.34
C SER A 162 -13.73 -0.27 -13.08
N VAL A 163 -13.21 -1.34 -13.67
CA VAL A 163 -13.65 -2.71 -13.38
C VAL A 163 -13.17 -3.13 -12.00
N ALA A 164 -11.90 -2.88 -11.67
CA ALA A 164 -11.32 -3.22 -10.38
C ALA A 164 -12.04 -2.51 -9.22
N ILE A 165 -12.41 -1.24 -9.36
CA ILE A 165 -13.12 -0.53 -8.28
C ILE A 165 -14.53 -1.09 -8.04
N LYS A 166 -15.22 -1.59 -9.07
CA LYS A 166 -16.51 -2.29 -8.93
C LYS A 166 -16.33 -3.61 -8.16
N GLU A 167 -15.27 -4.35 -8.45
CA GLU A 167 -14.94 -5.57 -7.73
C GLU A 167 -14.59 -5.30 -6.25
N ILE A 168 -13.83 -4.22 -5.98
CA ILE A 168 -13.58 -3.74 -4.61
C ILE A 168 -14.90 -3.49 -3.88
N ALA A 169 -15.82 -2.77 -4.52
CA ALA A 169 -17.14 -2.49 -3.93
C ALA A 169 -17.97 -3.77 -3.73
N ARG A 170 -17.88 -4.74 -4.64
CA ARG A 170 -18.57 -6.02 -4.54
C ARG A 170 -18.09 -6.83 -3.34
N VAL A 171 -16.77 -6.98 -3.19
CA VAL A 171 -16.19 -7.81 -2.13
C VAL A 171 -16.19 -7.14 -0.75
N LEU A 172 -16.40 -5.81 -0.69
CA LEU A 172 -16.51 -5.05 0.55
C LEU A 172 -17.83 -5.36 1.25
N ALA A 173 -17.79 -5.65 2.54
CA ALA A 173 -18.97 -5.92 3.37
C ALA A 173 -19.82 -4.64 3.57
N PRO A 174 -21.13 -4.77 3.81
CA PRO A 174 -21.94 -3.63 4.28
C PRO A 174 -21.34 -3.00 5.55
N GLY A 175 -21.21 -1.68 5.59
CA GLY A 175 -20.50 -0.96 6.65
C GLY A 175 -18.97 -1.03 6.57
N GLY A 176 -18.44 -1.68 5.53
CA GLY A 176 -17.00 -1.78 5.28
C GLY A 176 -16.41 -0.49 4.73
N THR A 177 -15.07 -0.39 4.80
CA THR A 177 -14.30 0.78 4.35
C THR A 177 -13.25 0.36 3.33
N ALA A 178 -13.12 1.13 2.25
CA ALA A 178 -12.06 1.01 1.27
C ALA A 178 -11.20 2.28 1.26
N CYS A 179 -9.87 2.13 1.33
CA CYS A 179 -8.90 3.23 1.24
C CYS A 179 -7.97 3.00 0.06
N LEU A 180 -7.86 3.97 -0.83
CA LEU A 180 -7.00 3.88 -2.01
C LEU A 180 -6.10 5.10 -2.15
N THR A 181 -4.97 4.88 -2.80
CA THR A 181 -4.09 5.96 -3.23
C THR A 181 -3.74 5.78 -4.71
N VAL A 182 -3.72 6.90 -5.43
CA VAL A 182 -3.39 6.93 -6.87
C VAL A 182 -2.57 8.17 -7.22
N PRO A 183 -1.76 8.16 -8.29
CA PRO A 183 -1.10 9.35 -8.79
C PRO A 183 -2.11 10.43 -9.17
N TRP A 184 -1.78 11.68 -8.84
CA TRP A 184 -2.60 12.85 -9.16
C TRP A 184 -1.89 13.80 -10.09
N SER A 185 -2.63 14.37 -11.04
CA SER A 185 -2.16 15.41 -11.95
C SER A 185 -3.05 16.65 -11.85
N ASP A 186 -2.44 17.79 -11.56
CA ASP A 186 -3.06 19.12 -11.58
C ASP A 186 -3.10 19.75 -12.99
N ARG A 187 -2.56 19.03 -14.00
CA ARG A 187 -2.51 19.45 -15.40
C ARG A 187 -3.47 18.69 -16.30
N GLY A 188 -4.41 17.98 -15.73
CA GLY A 188 -5.34 17.09 -16.43
C GLY A 188 -4.90 15.62 -16.40
N TYR A 189 -5.76 14.74 -16.87
CA TYR A 189 -5.52 13.31 -16.96
C TYR A 189 -4.31 12.98 -17.85
N LEU A 190 -3.46 12.07 -17.40
CA LEU A 190 -2.28 11.62 -18.12
C LEU A 190 -2.17 10.10 -18.13
N GLU A 191 -1.76 9.56 -19.27
CA GLU A 191 -1.32 8.16 -19.38
C GLU A 191 0.18 8.11 -19.70
N GLU A 192 0.88 7.27 -18.96
CA GLU A 192 2.30 7.04 -19.16
C GLU A 192 2.52 5.67 -19.82
N PHE A 193 3.38 5.67 -20.84
CA PHE A 193 3.81 4.47 -21.54
C PHE A 193 5.31 4.32 -21.42
N LYS A 194 5.80 3.12 -21.19
CA LYS A 194 7.23 2.80 -21.14
C LYS A 194 7.63 1.89 -22.28
N GLN A 195 8.94 1.84 -22.54
CA GLN A 195 9.47 0.87 -23.49
C GLN A 195 9.32 -0.55 -22.91
N ARG A 196 9.07 -1.51 -23.78
CA ARG A 196 9.04 -2.91 -23.41
C ARG A 196 10.38 -3.32 -22.81
N GLY A 197 10.36 -4.03 -21.69
CA GLY A 197 11.56 -4.44 -20.96
C GLY A 197 12.12 -3.37 -20.01
N ASP A 198 11.46 -2.22 -19.86
CA ASP A 198 11.77 -1.29 -18.79
C ASP A 198 11.58 -2.00 -17.44
N PRO A 199 12.60 -2.01 -16.56
CA PRO A 199 12.52 -2.68 -15.25
C PRO A 199 11.37 -2.22 -14.37
N ASP A 200 10.85 -1.00 -14.57
CA ASP A 200 9.71 -0.49 -13.81
C ASP A 200 8.36 -0.92 -14.40
N ALA A 201 8.34 -1.48 -15.60
CA ALA A 201 7.13 -1.94 -16.29
C ALA A 201 7.11 -3.46 -16.51
N TYR A 202 7.79 -4.21 -15.64
CA TYR A 202 7.94 -5.68 -15.77
C TYR A 202 6.61 -6.45 -15.74
N TRP A 203 5.55 -5.85 -15.17
CA TRP A 203 4.21 -6.43 -15.09
C TRP A 203 3.31 -6.06 -16.27
N ALA A 204 3.72 -5.08 -17.09
CA ALA A 204 2.83 -4.52 -18.11
C ALA A 204 2.58 -5.50 -19.24
N PRO A 205 1.34 -5.92 -19.51
CA PRO A 205 1.02 -6.75 -20.65
C PRO A 205 1.11 -5.92 -21.94
N GLY A 206 1.45 -6.58 -23.04
CA GLY A 206 1.43 -5.93 -24.35
C GLY A 206 2.44 -6.52 -25.34
N ALA A 207 2.15 -6.40 -26.63
CA ALA A 207 2.97 -6.90 -27.71
C ALA A 207 3.79 -5.84 -28.45
N GLY A 208 3.52 -4.52 -28.21
CA GLY A 208 4.19 -3.41 -28.89
C GLY A 208 5.55 -3.03 -28.29
N GLU A 209 6.24 -2.09 -28.92
CA GLU A 209 7.49 -1.50 -28.41
C GLU A 209 7.26 -0.67 -27.14
N ARG A 210 6.07 -0.06 -27.03
CA ARG A 210 5.65 0.68 -25.85
C ARG A 210 4.48 -0.04 -25.18
N VAL A 211 4.53 -0.13 -23.86
CA VAL A 211 3.50 -0.74 -23.03
C VAL A 211 2.90 0.31 -22.11
N PHE A 212 1.59 0.20 -21.85
CA PHE A 212 0.94 1.05 -20.85
C PHE A 212 1.59 0.81 -19.49
N PHE A 213 1.93 1.90 -18.81
CA PHE A 213 2.59 1.81 -17.51
C PHE A 213 1.64 2.21 -16.38
N GLN A 214 1.12 3.42 -16.41
CA GLN A 214 0.21 3.95 -15.39
C GLN A 214 -0.58 5.14 -15.90
N ARG A 215 -1.53 5.58 -15.10
CA ARG A 215 -2.22 6.86 -15.29
C ARG A 215 -2.11 7.74 -14.06
N ALA A 216 -2.17 9.06 -14.27
CA ALA A 216 -2.36 10.04 -13.23
C ALA A 216 -3.73 10.69 -13.42
N TYR A 217 -4.52 10.72 -12.35
CA TYR A 217 -5.90 11.19 -12.39
C TYR A 217 -5.97 12.70 -12.13
N ASP A 218 -6.95 13.33 -12.75
CA ASP A 218 -7.49 14.62 -12.37
C ASP A 218 -8.86 14.43 -11.68
N ARG A 219 -9.54 15.52 -11.33
CA ARG A 219 -10.85 15.48 -10.66
C ARG A 219 -11.88 14.71 -11.48
N GLN A 220 -11.99 15.04 -12.75
CA GLN A 220 -13.00 14.47 -13.64
C GLN A 220 -12.79 12.95 -13.81
N THR A 221 -11.56 12.53 -14.03
CA THR A 221 -11.25 11.12 -14.26
C THR A 221 -11.25 10.32 -12.95
N LEU A 222 -10.83 10.88 -11.82
CA LEU A 222 -11.00 10.24 -10.52
C LEU A 222 -12.47 9.96 -10.24
N GLU A 223 -13.35 10.95 -10.44
CA GLU A 223 -14.78 10.79 -10.25
C GLU A 223 -15.38 9.81 -11.25
N GLY A 224 -15.07 9.96 -12.53
CA GLY A 224 -15.67 9.17 -13.62
C GLY A 224 -15.21 7.71 -13.62
N ARG A 225 -13.95 7.44 -13.31
CA ARG A 225 -13.35 6.11 -13.41
C ARG A 225 -13.36 5.33 -12.08
N LEU A 226 -13.29 6.02 -10.93
CA LEU A 226 -13.15 5.35 -9.63
C LEU A 226 -14.34 5.62 -8.70
N LEU A 227 -14.69 6.88 -8.43
CA LEU A 227 -15.69 7.17 -7.40
C LEU A 227 -17.11 6.75 -7.82
N ARG A 228 -17.60 7.22 -8.97
CA ARG A 228 -18.94 6.87 -9.45
C ARG A 228 -19.10 5.37 -9.73
N PRO A 229 -18.18 4.70 -10.46
CA PRO A 229 -18.32 3.27 -10.72
C PRO A 229 -18.34 2.40 -9.47
N SER A 230 -17.70 2.83 -8.38
CA SER A 230 -17.69 2.08 -7.11
C SER A 230 -19.09 1.96 -6.48
N GLY A 231 -19.95 2.96 -6.67
CA GLY A 231 -21.23 3.05 -5.94
C GLY A 231 -21.08 3.24 -4.44
N LEU A 232 -19.86 3.50 -3.95
CA LEU A 232 -19.55 3.74 -2.54
C LEU A 232 -19.63 5.23 -2.21
N SER A 233 -19.88 5.55 -0.96
CA SER A 233 -19.88 6.94 -0.47
C SER A 233 -18.46 7.41 -0.19
N LEU A 234 -18.05 8.53 -0.78
CA LEU A 234 -16.76 9.18 -0.48
C LEU A 234 -16.80 9.75 0.94
N VAL A 235 -15.82 9.38 1.77
CA VAL A 235 -15.68 9.81 3.17
C VAL A 235 -14.60 10.86 3.31
N ASP A 236 -13.45 10.65 2.67
CA ASP A 236 -12.31 11.59 2.65
C ASP A 236 -11.62 11.57 1.30
N LEU A 237 -11.11 12.73 0.91
CA LEU A 237 -10.22 12.91 -0.22
C LEU A 237 -9.16 13.93 0.15
N SER A 238 -7.91 13.54 0.07
CA SER A 238 -6.78 14.40 0.39
C SER A 238 -5.63 14.20 -0.59
N PHE A 239 -4.87 15.27 -0.78
CA PHE A 239 -3.75 15.31 -1.72
C PHE A 239 -2.45 15.48 -0.94
N TRP A 240 -1.43 14.74 -1.34
CA TRP A 240 -0.12 14.77 -0.70
C TRP A 240 0.98 14.85 -1.75
N GLY A 241 2.00 15.65 -1.47
CA GLY A 241 3.12 15.82 -2.38
C GLY A 241 4.18 16.76 -1.85
N GLU A 242 5.12 17.09 -2.72
CA GLU A 242 6.20 18.02 -2.44
C GLU A 242 5.79 19.44 -2.87
N ARG A 243 5.93 20.40 -1.96
CA ARG A 243 5.50 21.77 -2.23
C ARG A 243 6.47 22.55 -3.12
N THR A 244 7.74 22.55 -2.79
CA THR A 244 8.74 23.43 -3.41
C THR A 244 9.99 22.71 -3.90
N ILE A 245 10.47 21.73 -3.15
CA ILE A 245 11.73 21.04 -3.44
C ILE A 245 11.42 19.64 -3.96
N PRO A 246 11.86 19.28 -5.18
CA PRO A 246 11.63 17.95 -5.75
C PRO A 246 12.60 16.92 -5.15
N VAL A 247 12.43 16.61 -3.86
CA VAL A 247 13.31 15.70 -3.10
C VAL A 247 13.25 14.31 -3.70
N GLU A 248 12.07 13.83 -4.06
CA GLU A 248 11.93 12.50 -4.66
C GLU A 248 12.73 12.41 -5.97
N HIS A 249 12.61 13.42 -6.82
CA HIS A 249 13.39 13.47 -8.06
C HIS A 249 14.88 13.48 -7.77
N ALA A 250 15.33 14.20 -6.74
CA ALA A 250 16.74 14.24 -6.35
C ALA A 250 17.25 12.90 -5.81
N ILE A 251 16.50 12.25 -4.90
CA ILE A 251 16.94 10.99 -4.27
C ILE A 251 16.73 9.75 -5.15
N LEU A 252 15.73 9.77 -6.06
CA LEU A 252 15.41 8.67 -6.96
C LEU A 252 15.94 8.86 -8.38
N ASN A 253 16.66 9.97 -8.64
CA ASN A 253 17.20 10.27 -9.96
C ASN A 253 18.10 9.13 -10.46
N ARG A 254 17.72 8.51 -11.58
CA ARG A 254 18.45 7.40 -12.21
C ARG A 254 19.84 7.77 -12.70
N ARG A 255 20.13 9.06 -12.88
CA ARG A 255 21.49 9.55 -13.20
C ARG A 255 22.45 9.41 -12.02
N ILE A 256 21.91 9.29 -10.79
CA ILE A 256 22.71 9.03 -9.59
C ILE A 256 22.99 7.51 -9.52
N PRO A 257 24.25 7.09 -9.35
CA PRO A 257 24.60 5.68 -9.21
C PRO A 257 23.75 4.99 -8.13
N ARG A 258 23.32 3.76 -8.41
CA ARG A 258 22.43 2.99 -7.53
C ARG A 258 22.97 2.90 -6.10
N VAL A 259 24.26 2.73 -5.94
CA VAL A 259 24.91 2.65 -4.61
C VAL A 259 24.70 3.93 -3.80
N VAL A 260 24.86 5.11 -4.45
CA VAL A 260 24.66 6.41 -3.80
C VAL A 260 23.20 6.61 -3.39
N ARG A 261 22.25 6.22 -4.26
CA ARG A 261 20.82 6.27 -3.93
C ARG A 261 20.49 5.36 -2.73
N MET A 262 21.11 4.18 -2.65
CA MET A 262 20.93 3.27 -1.51
C MET A 262 21.37 3.88 -0.17
N LEU A 263 22.34 4.78 -0.16
CA LEU A 263 22.75 5.50 1.06
C LEU A 263 21.67 6.46 1.58
N ALA A 264 20.78 6.95 0.69
CA ALA A 264 19.67 7.80 1.09
C ALA A 264 18.46 7.02 1.63
N TYR A 265 18.36 5.71 1.40
CA TYR A 265 17.19 4.90 1.77
C TYR A 265 16.85 4.94 3.26
N PRO A 266 17.79 4.86 4.21
CA PRO A 266 17.47 4.97 5.63
C PRO A 266 16.86 6.34 6.01
N ALA A 267 17.15 7.39 5.23
CA ALA A 267 16.63 8.74 5.46
C ALA A 267 15.22 8.98 4.88
N HIS A 268 14.67 8.05 4.06
CA HIS A 268 13.41 8.26 3.34
C HIS A 268 12.26 8.66 4.26
N VAL A 269 12.09 8.02 5.42
CA VAL A 269 11.01 8.35 6.37
C VAL A 269 11.19 9.74 6.97
N GLY A 270 12.42 10.12 7.32
CA GLY A 270 12.74 11.46 7.82
C GLY A 270 12.49 12.54 6.75
N LEU A 271 12.99 12.31 5.54
CA LEU A 271 12.78 13.21 4.39
C LEU A 271 11.29 13.33 4.05
N ALA A 272 10.54 12.23 4.02
CA ALA A 272 9.09 12.26 3.79
C ALA A 272 8.35 13.12 4.82
N ARG A 273 8.73 13.06 6.08
CA ARG A 273 8.16 13.88 7.15
C ARG A 273 8.51 15.36 7.03
N LEU A 274 9.67 15.68 6.50
CA LEU A 274 10.12 17.05 6.30
C LEU A 274 9.51 17.70 5.06
N PHE A 275 9.39 16.99 3.95
CA PHE A 275 9.09 17.56 2.64
C PHE A 275 7.71 17.21 2.08
N LEU A 276 7.15 16.03 2.41
CA LEU A 276 5.80 15.68 1.97
C LEU A 276 4.75 16.39 2.84
N ARG A 277 3.86 17.12 2.20
CA ARG A 277 2.83 17.93 2.84
C ARG A 277 1.46 17.59 2.27
N ARG A 278 0.42 17.84 3.06
CA ARG A 278 -0.94 17.91 2.55
C ARG A 278 -1.05 19.15 1.68
N LEU A 279 -1.55 18.96 0.47
CA LEU A 279 -1.71 19.99 -0.55
C LEU A 279 -3.19 20.17 -0.85
N THR A 280 -3.54 21.31 -1.46
CA THR A 280 -4.85 21.47 -2.08
C THR A 280 -4.85 20.78 -3.45
N GLU A 281 -6.03 20.56 -3.99
CA GLU A 281 -6.21 19.93 -5.30
C GLU A 281 -5.45 20.65 -6.42
N THR A 282 -5.50 21.97 -6.41
CA THR A 282 -4.95 22.83 -7.46
C THR A 282 -3.52 23.32 -7.16
N GLU A 283 -3.00 23.06 -5.95
CA GLU A 283 -1.64 23.47 -5.61
C GLU A 283 -0.62 22.68 -6.43
N PRO A 284 0.26 23.36 -7.19
CA PRO A 284 1.23 22.68 -8.06
C PRO A 284 2.23 21.88 -7.24
N SER A 285 2.53 20.66 -7.72
CA SER A 285 3.53 19.78 -7.11
C SER A 285 4.22 18.95 -8.20
N GLN A 286 5.50 18.64 -7.97
CA GLN A 286 6.29 17.78 -8.87
C GLN A 286 5.75 16.35 -8.89
N LYS A 287 5.33 15.85 -7.74
CA LYS A 287 4.65 14.57 -7.59
C LYS A 287 3.55 14.72 -6.55
N LYS A 288 2.37 14.30 -6.92
CA LYS A 288 1.19 14.37 -6.06
C LYS A 288 0.47 13.03 -6.10
N VAL A 289 -0.02 12.62 -4.95
CA VAL A 289 -0.91 11.48 -4.82
C VAL A 289 -2.26 11.93 -4.27
N ALA A 290 -3.32 11.40 -4.81
CA ALA A 290 -4.66 11.47 -4.23
C ALA A 290 -4.85 10.25 -3.34
N CYS A 291 -5.24 10.50 -2.09
CA CYS A 291 -5.60 9.49 -1.12
C CYS A 291 -7.07 9.66 -0.81
N PHE A 292 -7.86 8.60 -0.92
CA PHE A 292 -9.29 8.68 -0.68
C PHE A 292 -9.83 7.46 0.05
N THR A 293 -10.86 7.72 0.84
CA THR A 293 -11.57 6.73 1.64
C THR A 293 -13.02 6.70 1.22
N MET A 294 -13.54 5.52 1.01
CA MET A 294 -14.91 5.25 0.64
C MET A 294 -15.54 4.27 1.63
N SER A 295 -16.84 4.38 1.85
CA SER A 295 -17.60 3.46 2.70
C SER A 295 -18.77 2.84 1.96
N LYS A 296 -19.10 1.59 2.28
CA LYS A 296 -20.31 0.92 1.83
C LYS A 296 -21.41 1.12 2.84
N ALA A 297 -22.60 1.50 2.40
CA ALA A 297 -23.75 1.65 3.27
C ALA A 297 -23.98 0.37 4.09
N ARG A 298 -24.46 0.52 5.32
CA ARG A 298 -24.97 -0.60 6.11
C ARG A 298 -26.28 -1.08 5.47
N ALA A 299 -26.45 -2.38 5.36
CA ALA A 299 -27.70 -2.97 4.89
C ALA A 299 -28.80 -2.79 5.93
#